data_0de91ed7facfeb5b8c717a868a6cb9a5
#
_entry.id   0de91ed7facfeb5b8c717a868a6cb9a5
#
_cell.length_a   1.000
_cell.length_b   1.000
_cell.length_c   1.000
_cell.angle_alpha   90.00
_cell.angle_beta   90.00
_cell.angle_gamma   90.00
#
_symmetry.space_group_name_H-M   'P 1'
#
loop_
_entity.id
_entity.type
_entity.pdbx_description
1 polymer ?
#
loop_
_entity_poly.entity_id
_entity_poly.type
_entity_poly.pdbx_seq_one_letter_code
_entity_poly.pdbx_strand_id
1 'polypeptide(L)'
;MQQGAVYEWPDHAERFRWRTLNEGSCLEVLAANDEILATVYRDSAALMGDAYGVDDPVVLAEHQAGLATLSTTHVSLMEPWDSMLVHWKGGGSLDYVRSTAATKRIARNKVLDFGGNPEWNHEAILMASFRAFCIYPFGNPLEGVTWANDMPVVPILEYDEPSPLGRAEWMKALAWLVSDSALDEANRVFDGVAARYVHARAQGLPREDSLVVLTGSVEQGLWSAPNSRSFVAQLLRDAGARYALSGEMRQGNVELSLEALYAMRGEVDALGLVLYEPDTANLTLARWIESNPHHAQILPSSGQVFAANAVTCDYFGWWVAHPDAMLRNLRHVLYGEGDGATGDQSPCFKWLAP
;
A
#
# COMPACT_ATOMS: atom_id res chain seq x y z
N MET A 1 -40.04 -11.55 -5.43
CA MET A 1 -38.85 -11.35 -6.28
C MET A 1 -37.85 -10.64 -5.40
N GLN A 2 -36.80 -11.33 -4.90
CA GLN A 2 -35.67 -10.69 -4.26
C GLN A 2 -35.03 -9.79 -5.33
N GLN A 3 -35.03 -8.49 -5.11
CA GLN A 3 -34.22 -7.58 -5.89
C GLN A 3 -32.77 -8.01 -5.68
N GLY A 4 -31.98 -8.19 -6.74
CA GLY A 4 -30.57 -8.54 -6.61
C GLY A 4 -29.84 -7.50 -5.78
N ALA A 5 -28.78 -7.92 -5.04
CA ALA A 5 -27.96 -7.02 -4.25
C ALA A 5 -27.42 -5.88 -5.12
N VAL A 6 -27.47 -4.66 -4.62
CA VAL A 6 -26.90 -3.48 -5.28
C VAL A 6 -25.54 -3.21 -4.68
N TYR A 7 -24.54 -3.08 -5.54
CA TYR A 7 -23.15 -2.82 -5.16
C TYR A 7 -22.69 -1.48 -5.69
N GLU A 8 -21.93 -0.79 -4.87
CA GLU A 8 -21.18 0.39 -5.24
C GLU A 8 -19.68 0.06 -5.16
N TRP A 9 -19.02 0.18 -6.30
CA TRP A 9 -17.58 -0.07 -6.40
C TRP A 9 -16.82 1.25 -6.33
N PRO A 10 -15.62 1.25 -5.71
CA PRO A 10 -14.70 2.36 -5.87
C PRO A 10 -14.25 2.48 -7.34
N ASP A 11 -13.69 3.64 -7.71
CA ASP A 11 -13.34 3.91 -9.12
C ASP A 11 -12.08 3.15 -9.58
N HIS A 12 -11.20 2.78 -8.67
CA HIS A 12 -9.89 2.21 -8.96
C HIS A 12 -9.54 0.98 -8.14
N ALA A 13 -10.03 0.88 -6.91
CA ALA A 13 -9.78 -0.27 -6.05
C ALA A 13 -10.63 -1.48 -6.47
N GLU A 14 -10.02 -2.67 -6.39
CA GLU A 14 -10.66 -3.93 -6.76
C GLU A 14 -10.88 -4.86 -5.56
N ARG A 15 -10.32 -4.51 -4.39
CA ARG A 15 -10.33 -5.40 -3.22
C ARG A 15 -11.35 -5.02 -2.16
N PHE A 16 -12.21 -4.04 -2.42
CA PHE A 16 -13.38 -3.74 -1.59
C PHE A 16 -14.52 -3.14 -2.41
N ARG A 17 -15.73 -3.23 -1.86
CA ARG A 17 -16.94 -2.61 -2.39
C ARG A 17 -17.94 -2.37 -1.27
N TRP A 18 -18.91 -1.51 -1.51
CA TRP A 18 -20.05 -1.38 -0.62
C TRP A 18 -21.26 -2.13 -1.18
N ARG A 19 -21.97 -2.83 -0.31
CA ARG A 19 -23.26 -3.43 -0.64
C ARG A 19 -24.35 -2.64 0.05
N THR A 20 -25.33 -2.17 -0.73
CA THR A 20 -26.47 -1.41 -0.24
C THR A 20 -27.38 -2.31 0.59
N LEU A 21 -27.75 -1.84 1.77
CA LEU A 21 -28.73 -2.44 2.68
C LEU A 21 -30.06 -1.67 2.57
N ASN A 22 -31.08 -2.13 3.32
CA ASN A 22 -32.33 -1.38 3.43
C ASN A 22 -32.12 0.03 4.01
N GLU A 23 -31.19 0.15 4.98
CA GLU A 23 -30.71 1.41 5.53
C GLU A 23 -29.17 1.37 5.54
N GLY A 24 -28.53 2.31 4.81
CA GLY A 24 -27.07 2.40 4.74
C GLY A 24 -26.42 1.35 3.83
N SER A 25 -25.21 0.95 4.20
CA SER A 25 -24.39 -0.02 3.45
C SER A 25 -23.50 -0.83 4.39
N CYS A 26 -23.05 -2.01 3.93
CA CYS A 26 -21.93 -2.73 4.52
C CYS A 26 -20.72 -2.68 3.57
N LEU A 27 -19.52 -2.83 4.14
CA LEU A 27 -18.27 -2.92 3.40
C LEU A 27 -17.91 -4.40 3.19
N GLU A 28 -17.71 -4.83 1.96
CA GLU A 28 -17.19 -6.16 1.64
C GLU A 28 -15.73 -6.04 1.20
N VAL A 29 -14.86 -6.83 1.82
CA VAL A 29 -13.43 -6.94 1.48
C VAL A 29 -13.22 -8.22 0.68
N LEU A 30 -12.52 -8.12 -0.44
CA LEU A 30 -12.44 -9.16 -1.45
C LEU A 30 -10.99 -9.63 -1.65
N ALA A 31 -10.81 -10.94 -1.73
CA ALA A 31 -9.58 -11.54 -2.25
C ALA A 31 -9.43 -11.32 -3.75
N ALA A 32 -8.25 -11.62 -4.30
CA ALA A 32 -7.97 -11.47 -5.73
C ALA A 32 -8.81 -12.41 -6.65
N ASN A 33 -9.42 -13.45 -6.09
CA ASN A 33 -10.34 -14.36 -6.77
C ASN A 33 -11.82 -14.00 -6.56
N ASP A 34 -12.10 -12.77 -6.09
CA ASP A 34 -13.41 -12.22 -5.75
C ASP A 34 -14.13 -12.93 -4.57
N GLU A 35 -13.43 -13.77 -3.81
CA GLU A 35 -13.93 -14.33 -2.57
C GLU A 35 -14.09 -13.24 -1.52
N ILE A 36 -15.22 -13.21 -0.81
CA ILE A 36 -15.45 -12.27 0.28
C ILE A 36 -14.68 -12.74 1.51
N LEU A 37 -13.69 -11.97 1.93
CA LEU A 37 -12.88 -12.22 3.14
C LEU A 37 -13.52 -11.66 4.42
N ALA A 38 -14.27 -10.57 4.29
CA ALA A 38 -15.00 -9.98 5.39
C ALA A 38 -16.19 -9.18 4.87
N THR A 39 -17.29 -9.24 5.62
CA THR A 39 -18.42 -8.32 5.48
C THR A 39 -18.54 -7.52 6.76
N VAL A 40 -18.37 -6.20 6.67
CA VAL A 40 -18.25 -5.31 7.81
C VAL A 40 -19.50 -4.44 7.90
N TYR A 41 -20.12 -4.43 9.08
CA TYR A 41 -21.30 -3.62 9.41
C TYR A 41 -20.93 -2.54 10.42
N ARG A 42 -21.44 -1.33 10.26
CA ARG A 42 -21.15 -0.21 11.16
C ARG A 42 -21.75 -0.37 12.56
N ASP A 43 -22.83 -1.14 12.65
CA ASP A 43 -23.57 -1.40 13.89
C ASP A 43 -24.43 -2.67 13.75
N SER A 44 -25.02 -3.07 14.88
CA SER A 44 -25.88 -4.25 14.95
C SER A 44 -27.20 -4.06 14.20
N ALA A 45 -27.70 -2.83 14.06
CA ALA A 45 -28.94 -2.54 13.34
C ALA A 45 -28.74 -2.76 11.83
N ALA A 46 -27.58 -2.34 11.29
CA ALA A 46 -27.21 -2.60 9.90
C ALA A 46 -27.14 -4.11 9.59
N LEU A 47 -26.52 -4.91 10.48
CA LEU A 47 -26.48 -6.36 10.35
C LEU A 47 -27.90 -6.98 10.39
N MET A 48 -28.75 -6.59 11.34
CA MET A 48 -30.13 -7.10 11.43
C MET A 48 -31.01 -6.69 10.25
N GLY A 49 -30.69 -5.57 9.60
CA GLY A 49 -31.35 -5.09 8.40
C GLY A 49 -30.93 -5.78 7.11
N ASP A 50 -29.87 -6.60 7.15
CA ASP A 50 -29.37 -7.31 5.98
C ASP A 50 -30.25 -8.52 5.63
N ALA A 51 -30.89 -8.46 4.48
CA ALA A 51 -31.76 -9.52 3.98
C ALA A 51 -31.04 -10.75 3.43
N TYR A 52 -29.70 -10.64 3.19
CA TYR A 52 -28.92 -11.69 2.51
C TYR A 52 -28.30 -12.69 3.47
N GLY A 53 -28.15 -12.33 4.75
CA GLY A 53 -27.40 -13.13 5.74
C GLY A 53 -25.91 -13.25 5.38
N VAL A 54 -25.07 -13.25 6.36
CA VAL A 54 -23.61 -13.39 6.18
C VAL A 54 -23.10 -14.34 7.26
N ASP A 55 -22.29 -15.32 6.85
CA ASP A 55 -21.55 -16.14 7.78
C ASP A 55 -20.38 -15.31 8.35
N ASP A 56 -20.23 -15.33 9.69
CA ASP A 56 -19.15 -14.65 10.41
C ASP A 56 -19.02 -13.12 10.11
N PRO A 57 -20.07 -12.30 10.35
CA PRO A 57 -20.04 -10.88 10.06
C PRO A 57 -19.16 -10.12 11.06
N VAL A 58 -18.42 -9.12 10.57
CA VAL A 58 -17.69 -8.16 11.42
C VAL A 58 -18.63 -6.99 11.75
N VAL A 59 -18.97 -6.81 13.02
CA VAL A 59 -19.74 -5.66 13.49
C VAL A 59 -18.81 -4.71 14.24
N LEU A 60 -18.73 -3.46 13.78
CA LEU A 60 -17.88 -2.46 14.42
C LEU A 60 -18.35 -2.15 15.84
N ALA A 61 -17.41 -1.91 16.75
CA ALA A 61 -17.74 -1.59 18.13
C ALA A 61 -18.38 -0.19 18.24
N GLU A 62 -19.69 -0.12 18.41
CA GLU A 62 -20.50 1.10 18.34
C GLU A 62 -20.09 2.16 19.38
N HIS A 63 -19.72 1.71 20.59
CA HIS A 63 -19.38 2.60 21.71
C HIS A 63 -17.89 2.89 21.83
N GLN A 64 -17.08 2.37 20.90
CA GLN A 64 -15.64 2.57 20.89
C GLN A 64 -15.23 3.61 19.86
N ALA A 65 -14.19 4.36 20.19
CA ALA A 65 -13.71 5.41 19.31
C ALA A 65 -12.35 5.06 18.72
N GLY A 66 -12.24 5.23 17.41
CA GLY A 66 -10.98 5.16 16.69
C GLY A 66 -10.62 3.77 16.20
N LEU A 67 -9.58 3.77 15.41
CA LEU A 67 -9.05 2.62 14.70
C LEU A 67 -7.70 2.22 15.30
N ALA A 68 -7.44 0.91 15.32
CA ALA A 68 -6.10 0.36 15.48
C ALA A 68 -5.59 -0.13 14.13
N THR A 69 -4.30 0.06 13.84
CA THR A 69 -3.70 -0.35 12.57
C THR A 69 -2.41 -1.12 12.81
N LEU A 70 -2.22 -2.23 12.13
CA LEU A 70 -1.00 -3.05 12.27
C LEU A 70 0.03 -2.78 11.16
N SER A 71 -0.28 -1.90 10.22
CA SER A 71 0.63 -1.49 9.15
C SER A 71 0.80 0.03 9.10
N THR A 72 2.02 0.49 8.82
CA THR A 72 2.31 1.91 8.58
C THR A 72 1.63 2.44 7.33
N THR A 73 1.36 1.59 6.34
CA THR A 73 0.61 1.95 5.13
C THR A 73 -0.82 2.37 5.45
N HIS A 74 -1.48 1.70 6.41
CA HIS A 74 -2.82 2.09 6.88
C HIS A 74 -2.80 3.48 7.53
N VAL A 75 -1.75 3.80 8.30
CA VAL A 75 -1.59 5.14 8.92
C VAL A 75 -1.49 6.20 7.84
N SER A 76 -0.71 5.95 6.79
CA SER A 76 -0.51 6.91 5.70
C SER A 76 -1.80 7.22 4.93
N LEU A 77 -2.70 6.25 4.80
CA LEU A 77 -4.02 6.44 4.19
C LEU A 77 -4.98 7.27 5.06
N MET A 78 -4.64 7.48 6.33
CA MET A 78 -5.37 8.35 7.26
C MET A 78 -4.76 9.75 7.39
N GLU A 79 -3.55 9.98 6.88
CA GLU A 79 -2.80 11.23 7.03
C GLU A 79 -3.20 12.39 6.12
N PRO A 80 -3.74 12.16 4.90
CA PRO A 80 -3.99 13.25 3.96
C PRO A 80 -4.88 14.37 4.50
N TRP A 81 -5.55 14.13 5.65
CA TRP A 81 -6.31 15.17 6.35
C TRP A 81 -6.30 14.95 7.87
N ASP A 82 -6.06 16.03 8.61
CA ASP A 82 -5.84 15.99 10.08
C ASP A 82 -7.03 15.41 10.86
N SER A 83 -8.27 15.63 10.40
CA SER A 83 -9.48 15.14 11.08
C SER A 83 -9.58 13.61 11.08
N MET A 84 -9.01 12.93 10.09
CA MET A 84 -9.00 11.47 10.04
C MET A 84 -7.94 10.89 10.97
N LEU A 85 -6.74 11.47 10.98
CA LEU A 85 -5.64 10.95 11.79
C LEU A 85 -5.94 10.97 13.30
N VAL A 86 -6.87 11.81 13.79
CA VAL A 86 -7.28 11.81 15.21
C VAL A 86 -7.98 10.52 15.63
N HIS A 87 -8.51 9.75 14.67
CA HIS A 87 -9.14 8.45 14.90
C HIS A 87 -8.13 7.31 14.99
N TRP A 88 -6.88 7.51 14.63
CA TRP A 88 -5.83 6.53 14.86
C TRP A 88 -5.45 6.50 16.34
N LYS A 89 -5.77 5.41 17.05
CA LYS A 89 -5.65 5.28 18.51
C LYS A 89 -4.70 4.18 18.97
N GLY A 90 -4.37 3.22 18.09
CA GLY A 90 -3.43 2.15 18.36
C GLY A 90 -2.68 1.76 17.11
N GLY A 91 -1.46 1.31 17.24
CA GLY A 91 -0.65 0.91 16.10
C GLY A 91 0.44 -0.09 16.43
N GLY A 92 0.77 -0.91 15.42
CA GLY A 92 1.96 -1.73 15.42
C GLY A 92 3.10 -1.08 14.66
N SER A 93 4.33 -1.49 14.99
CA SER A 93 5.54 -1.06 14.29
C SER A 93 5.73 0.47 14.24
N LEU A 94 5.41 1.15 15.34
CA LEU A 94 5.40 2.62 15.42
C LEU A 94 6.75 3.26 15.09
N ASP A 95 7.86 2.55 15.29
CA ASP A 95 9.21 2.99 14.96
C ASP A 95 9.44 3.21 13.46
N TYR A 96 8.58 2.62 12.62
CA TYR A 96 8.64 2.78 11.17
C TYR A 96 7.75 3.91 10.65
N VAL A 97 6.93 4.53 11.49
CA VAL A 97 6.10 5.69 11.12
C VAL A 97 6.99 6.91 10.94
N ARG A 98 6.96 7.54 9.75
CA ARG A 98 7.83 8.67 9.38
C ARG A 98 7.09 10.01 9.32
N SER A 99 5.78 10.00 9.14
CA SER A 99 4.99 11.23 9.04
C SER A 99 5.14 12.12 10.27
N THR A 100 5.33 13.40 10.04
CA THR A 100 5.43 14.40 11.12
C THR A 100 4.13 14.49 11.94
N ALA A 101 2.97 14.34 11.32
CA ALA A 101 1.69 14.41 12.02
C ALA A 101 1.48 13.18 12.91
N ALA A 102 1.75 11.99 12.38
CA ALA A 102 1.61 10.73 13.11
C ALA A 102 2.65 10.61 14.25
N THR A 103 3.92 10.95 14.01
CA THR A 103 4.96 10.92 15.05
C THR A 103 4.69 11.88 16.20
N LYS A 104 4.10 13.07 15.92
CA LYS A 104 3.64 13.98 16.99
C LYS A 104 2.53 13.34 17.84
N ARG A 105 1.66 12.52 17.27
CA ARG A 105 0.62 11.82 18.03
C ARG A 105 1.22 10.74 18.92
N ILE A 106 2.17 9.95 18.39
CA ILE A 106 2.92 8.94 19.15
C ILE A 106 3.62 9.61 20.33
N ALA A 107 4.40 10.65 20.09
CA ALA A 107 5.14 11.38 21.13
C ALA A 107 4.25 11.99 22.23
N ARG A 108 2.97 12.26 21.93
CA ARG A 108 1.98 12.75 22.89
C ARG A 108 1.17 11.64 23.57
N ASN A 109 1.57 10.38 23.45
CA ASN A 109 0.88 9.21 23.97
C ASN A 109 -0.61 9.16 23.54
N LYS A 110 -0.91 9.53 22.28
CA LYS A 110 -2.26 9.50 21.72
C LYS A 110 -2.53 8.23 20.91
N VAL A 111 -1.53 7.37 20.79
CA VAL A 111 -1.55 6.10 20.07
C VAL A 111 -0.97 5.05 21.00
N LEU A 112 -1.72 3.97 21.22
CA LEU A 112 -1.25 2.82 21.99
C LEU A 112 -0.30 1.99 21.13
N ASP A 113 0.85 1.63 21.69
CA ASP A 113 1.86 0.85 21.00
C ASP A 113 1.63 -0.65 21.21
N PHE A 114 1.51 -1.36 20.10
CA PHE A 114 1.34 -2.83 20.07
C PHE A 114 2.65 -3.57 19.82
N GLY A 115 3.79 -2.87 19.78
CA GLY A 115 5.04 -3.47 19.36
C GLY A 115 5.07 -3.76 17.85
N GLY A 116 5.81 -4.78 17.45
CA GLY A 116 5.95 -5.15 16.05
C GLY A 116 6.48 -6.57 15.88
N ASN A 117 6.47 -7.08 14.65
CA ASN A 117 6.96 -8.41 14.35
C ASN A 117 8.49 -8.52 14.60
N PRO A 118 9.01 -9.50 15.40
CA PRO A 118 8.23 -10.57 16.06
C PRO A 118 7.70 -10.24 17.47
N GLU A 119 8.00 -9.07 18.01
CA GLU A 119 7.75 -8.73 19.43
C GLU A 119 6.43 -7.97 19.62
N TRP A 120 5.30 -8.63 19.35
CA TRP A 120 3.97 -8.07 19.57
C TRP A 120 3.61 -8.01 21.05
N ASN A 121 3.07 -6.86 21.49
CA ASN A 121 2.52 -6.69 22.83
C ASN A 121 1.07 -7.21 22.89
N HIS A 122 0.92 -8.51 23.02
CA HIS A 122 -0.40 -9.17 23.07
C HIS A 122 -1.25 -8.67 24.24
N GLU A 123 -0.64 -8.33 25.39
CA GLU A 123 -1.38 -7.78 26.54
C GLU A 123 -1.99 -6.42 26.20
N ALA A 124 -1.22 -5.52 25.58
CA ALA A 124 -1.73 -4.23 25.13
C ALA A 124 -2.86 -4.37 24.10
N ILE A 125 -2.75 -5.32 23.18
CA ILE A 125 -3.79 -5.61 22.19
C ILE A 125 -5.07 -6.13 22.88
N LEU A 126 -4.94 -7.09 23.79
CA LEU A 126 -6.07 -7.67 24.55
C LEU A 126 -6.81 -6.66 25.42
N MET A 127 -6.06 -5.76 26.05
CA MET A 127 -6.62 -4.73 26.93
C MET A 127 -7.23 -3.56 26.17
N ALA A 128 -6.95 -3.47 24.87
CA ALA A 128 -7.40 -2.38 24.03
C ALA A 128 -8.84 -2.60 23.55
N SER A 129 -9.57 -1.51 23.37
CA SER A 129 -10.91 -1.51 22.85
C SER A 129 -11.04 -0.42 21.80
N PHE A 130 -11.21 -0.84 20.55
CA PHE A 130 -11.28 0.04 19.39
C PHE A 130 -12.54 -0.25 18.57
N ARG A 131 -12.96 0.74 17.78
CA ARG A 131 -14.05 0.57 16.84
C ARG A 131 -13.75 -0.50 15.81
N ALA A 132 -12.50 -0.55 15.31
CA ALA A 132 -12.01 -1.60 14.44
C ALA A 132 -10.49 -1.80 14.58
N PHE A 133 -10.05 -3.04 14.37
CA PHE A 133 -8.66 -3.43 14.17
C PHE A 133 -8.40 -3.65 12.68
N CYS A 134 -7.67 -2.74 12.06
CA CYS A 134 -7.27 -2.82 10.65
C CYS A 134 -5.99 -3.65 10.55
N ILE A 135 -6.07 -4.81 9.93
CA ILE A 135 -4.95 -5.75 9.79
C ILE A 135 -4.61 -5.99 8.32
N TYR A 136 -3.39 -6.44 8.05
CA TYR A 136 -3.07 -7.16 6.82
C TYR A 136 -3.24 -8.66 7.08
N PRO A 137 -3.72 -9.49 6.10
CA PRO A 137 -4.18 -10.85 6.40
C PRO A 137 -3.07 -11.86 6.70
N PHE A 138 -1.80 -11.55 6.51
CA PHE A 138 -0.69 -12.47 6.76
C PHE A 138 0.28 -11.93 7.83
N GLY A 139 0.84 -12.86 8.62
CA GLY A 139 1.89 -12.51 9.60
C GLY A 139 1.46 -11.51 10.67
N ASN A 140 0.15 -11.36 10.91
CA ASN A 140 -0.38 -10.46 11.94
C ASN A 140 -0.49 -11.18 13.30
N PRO A 141 -0.46 -10.44 14.42
CA PRO A 141 -0.49 -11.04 15.77
C PRO A 141 -1.82 -11.69 16.12
N LEU A 142 -2.88 -11.48 15.33
CA LEU A 142 -4.22 -12.01 15.58
C LEU A 142 -4.47 -13.30 14.80
N GLU A 143 -3.55 -13.71 13.91
CA GLU A 143 -3.69 -14.91 13.11
C GLU A 143 -3.70 -16.16 14.00
N GLY A 144 -4.77 -16.97 13.89
CA GLY A 144 -4.93 -18.21 14.67
C GLY A 144 -5.18 -18.01 16.17
N VAL A 145 -5.44 -16.78 16.63
CA VAL A 145 -5.69 -16.49 18.05
C VAL A 145 -7.20 -16.43 18.33
N THR A 146 -7.70 -17.38 19.11
CA THR A 146 -9.15 -17.54 19.38
C THR A 146 -9.80 -16.34 20.08
N TRP A 147 -9.06 -15.59 20.91
CA TRP A 147 -9.58 -14.41 21.58
C TRP A 147 -9.81 -13.22 20.62
N ALA A 148 -9.24 -13.26 19.44
CA ALA A 148 -9.47 -12.24 18.42
C ALA A 148 -10.89 -12.30 17.82
N ASN A 149 -11.63 -13.39 18.03
CA ASN A 149 -12.99 -13.56 17.49
C ASN A 149 -13.99 -12.53 18.05
N ASP A 150 -13.73 -11.96 19.23
CA ASP A 150 -14.57 -10.92 19.82
C ASP A 150 -14.17 -9.50 19.41
N MET A 151 -13.12 -9.37 18.60
CA MET A 151 -12.63 -8.07 18.14
C MET A 151 -13.16 -7.77 16.74
N PRO A 152 -13.54 -6.52 16.44
CA PRO A 152 -13.94 -6.12 15.09
C PRO A 152 -12.70 -6.01 14.18
N VAL A 153 -12.24 -7.15 13.69
CA VAL A 153 -11.04 -7.26 12.84
C VAL A 153 -11.43 -7.02 11.40
N VAL A 154 -10.82 -6.02 10.76
CA VAL A 154 -11.07 -5.64 9.37
C VAL A 154 -9.79 -5.83 8.55
N PRO A 155 -9.77 -6.77 7.58
CA PRO A 155 -8.65 -6.92 6.68
C PRO A 155 -8.56 -5.72 5.72
N ILE A 156 -7.37 -5.18 5.55
CA ILE A 156 -7.05 -4.10 4.62
C ILE A 156 -6.06 -4.65 3.60
N LEU A 157 -6.46 -4.67 2.33
CA LEU A 157 -5.72 -5.31 1.24
C LEU A 157 -5.16 -4.29 0.22
N GLU A 158 -4.81 -3.10 0.67
CA GLU A 158 -4.29 -2.06 -0.21
C GLU A 158 -3.03 -2.50 -0.98
N TYR A 159 -2.22 -3.38 -0.38
CA TYR A 159 -1.00 -3.90 -0.99
C TYR A 159 -1.25 -4.88 -2.14
N ASP A 160 -2.45 -5.51 -2.20
CA ASP A 160 -2.88 -6.46 -3.24
C ASP A 160 -3.64 -5.77 -4.40
N GLU A 161 -3.79 -4.45 -4.34
CA GLU A 161 -4.38 -3.67 -5.42
C GLU A 161 -3.47 -3.65 -6.66
N PRO A 162 -4.05 -3.79 -7.87
CA PRO A 162 -3.27 -3.84 -9.10
C PRO A 162 -2.80 -2.47 -9.58
N SER A 163 -3.27 -1.38 -8.97
CA SER A 163 -2.94 -0.03 -9.40
C SER A 163 -2.56 0.89 -8.23
N PRO A 164 -1.72 1.91 -8.47
CA PRO A 164 -1.38 2.89 -7.45
C PRO A 164 -2.58 3.68 -6.94
N LEU A 165 -3.55 3.99 -7.83
CA LEU A 165 -4.78 4.67 -7.42
C LEU A 165 -5.69 3.76 -6.61
N GLY A 166 -5.85 2.49 -7.00
CA GLY A 166 -6.62 1.51 -6.21
C GLY A 166 -6.07 1.38 -4.81
N ARG A 167 -4.74 1.32 -4.69
CA ARG A 167 -4.06 1.29 -3.39
C ARG A 167 -4.37 2.52 -2.53
N ALA A 168 -4.28 3.72 -3.08
CA ALA A 168 -4.59 4.95 -2.37
C ALA A 168 -6.09 5.08 -2.02
N GLU A 169 -6.98 4.50 -2.84
CA GLU A 169 -8.43 4.61 -2.64
C GLU A 169 -8.92 3.90 -1.37
N TRP A 170 -8.12 3.02 -0.78
CA TRP A 170 -8.41 2.43 0.53
C TRP A 170 -8.57 3.45 1.66
N MET A 171 -8.13 4.71 1.45
CA MET A 171 -8.47 5.80 2.36
C MET A 171 -9.98 5.98 2.53
N LYS A 172 -10.78 5.69 1.50
CA LYS A 172 -12.24 5.73 1.55
C LYS A 172 -12.81 4.61 2.45
N ALA A 173 -12.27 3.39 2.34
CA ALA A 173 -12.68 2.28 3.20
C ALA A 173 -12.36 2.57 4.67
N LEU A 174 -11.15 3.04 4.99
CA LEU A 174 -10.77 3.42 6.35
C LEU A 174 -11.65 4.56 6.89
N ALA A 175 -11.96 5.56 6.08
CA ALA A 175 -12.84 6.66 6.46
C ALA A 175 -14.29 6.18 6.70
N TRP A 176 -14.79 5.25 5.87
CA TRP A 176 -16.10 4.64 6.05
C TRP A 176 -16.22 3.92 7.40
N LEU A 177 -15.16 3.26 7.89
CA LEU A 177 -15.14 2.64 9.22
C LEU A 177 -15.37 3.67 10.35
N VAL A 178 -15.08 4.95 10.11
CA VAL A 178 -15.23 6.02 11.10
C VAL A 178 -16.62 6.65 11.04
N SER A 179 -17.01 7.25 9.89
CA SER A 179 -18.28 7.93 9.70
C SER A 179 -18.51 8.35 8.25
N ASP A 180 -19.76 8.75 7.92
CA ASP A 180 -20.09 9.28 6.60
C ASP A 180 -19.36 10.60 6.31
N SER A 181 -19.23 11.48 7.31
CA SER A 181 -18.50 12.74 7.11
C SER A 181 -17.00 12.52 6.86
N ALA A 182 -16.41 11.48 7.45
CA ALA A 182 -15.04 11.09 7.15
C ALA A 182 -14.92 10.54 5.73
N LEU A 183 -15.91 9.75 5.27
CA LEU A 183 -15.97 9.24 3.90
C LEU A 183 -16.10 10.37 2.88
N ASP A 184 -16.97 11.37 3.14
CA ASP A 184 -17.12 12.55 2.27
C ASP A 184 -15.81 13.31 2.13
N GLU A 185 -15.06 13.45 3.22
CA GLU A 185 -13.74 14.08 3.21
C GLU A 185 -12.73 13.24 2.41
N ALA A 186 -12.70 11.92 2.63
CA ALA A 186 -11.84 10.99 1.91
C ALA A 186 -12.11 11.04 0.39
N ASN A 187 -13.37 11.09 -0.02
CA ASN A 187 -13.75 11.24 -1.43
C ASN A 187 -13.13 12.50 -2.03
N ARG A 188 -13.28 13.67 -1.37
CA ARG A 188 -12.70 14.93 -1.87
C ARG A 188 -11.17 14.89 -1.96
N VAL A 189 -10.51 14.32 -0.96
CA VAL A 189 -9.05 14.20 -0.94
C VAL A 189 -8.58 13.28 -2.05
N PHE A 190 -9.21 12.10 -2.17
CA PHE A 190 -8.86 11.12 -3.18
C PHE A 190 -9.08 11.66 -4.60
N ASP A 191 -10.20 12.33 -4.87
CA ASP A 191 -10.49 12.92 -6.19
C ASP A 191 -9.39 13.89 -6.62
N GLY A 192 -8.87 14.68 -5.67
CA GLY A 192 -7.73 15.56 -5.93
C GLY A 192 -6.45 14.81 -6.28
N VAL A 193 -6.16 13.71 -5.56
CA VAL A 193 -5.01 12.84 -5.85
C VAL A 193 -5.17 12.18 -7.21
N ALA A 194 -6.33 11.59 -7.49
CA ALA A 194 -6.62 10.90 -8.75
C ALA A 194 -6.51 11.85 -9.96
N ALA A 195 -7.06 13.06 -9.86
CA ALA A 195 -6.97 14.06 -10.92
C ALA A 195 -5.51 14.43 -11.23
N ARG A 196 -4.66 14.65 -10.20
CA ARG A 196 -3.23 14.92 -10.37
C ARG A 196 -2.47 13.73 -10.95
N TYR A 197 -2.82 12.51 -10.54
CA TYR A 197 -2.24 11.28 -11.08
C TYR A 197 -2.54 11.13 -12.58
N VAL A 198 -3.82 11.24 -12.95
CA VAL A 198 -4.26 11.14 -14.36
C VAL A 198 -3.58 12.22 -15.21
N HIS A 199 -3.47 13.44 -14.71
CA HIS A 199 -2.76 14.52 -15.39
C HIS A 199 -1.27 14.18 -15.59
N ALA A 200 -0.58 13.72 -14.55
CA ALA A 200 0.83 13.33 -14.63
C ALA A 200 1.06 12.16 -15.62
N ARG A 201 0.16 11.16 -15.60
CA ARG A 201 0.20 10.03 -16.53
C ARG A 201 0.06 10.48 -17.99
N ALA A 202 -0.90 11.36 -18.28
CA ALA A 202 -1.17 11.84 -19.63
C ALA A 202 0.01 12.59 -20.26
N GLN A 203 0.88 13.18 -19.45
CA GLN A 203 2.08 13.88 -19.93
C GLN A 203 3.19 12.94 -20.40
N GLY A 204 3.18 11.64 -20.00
CA GLY A 204 4.27 10.68 -20.24
C GLY A 204 4.03 9.70 -21.38
N LEU A 205 2.83 9.64 -21.94
CA LEU A 205 2.46 8.60 -22.91
C LEU A 205 2.00 9.21 -24.24
N PRO A 206 2.22 8.51 -25.38
CA PRO A 206 3.16 7.40 -25.60
C PRO A 206 4.63 7.86 -25.74
N ARG A 207 5.60 6.95 -25.46
CA ARG A 207 7.04 7.24 -25.58
C ARG A 207 7.69 6.29 -26.58
N GLU A 208 8.51 6.84 -27.47
CA GLU A 208 9.35 6.06 -28.41
C GLU A 208 10.61 5.51 -27.71
N ASP A 209 11.09 6.21 -26.67
CA ASP A 209 12.31 5.92 -25.91
C ASP A 209 12.00 5.22 -24.55
N SER A 210 10.93 4.43 -24.48
CA SER A 210 10.52 3.74 -23.26
C SER A 210 11.59 2.78 -22.76
N LEU A 211 12.08 3.01 -21.53
CA LEU A 211 13.01 2.12 -20.86
C LEU A 211 12.32 0.81 -20.46
N VAL A 212 13.01 -0.32 -20.60
CA VAL A 212 12.61 -1.61 -20.03
C VAL A 212 13.15 -1.68 -18.61
N VAL A 213 12.26 -1.77 -17.64
CA VAL A 213 12.61 -1.75 -16.23
C VAL A 213 12.20 -3.06 -15.56
N LEU A 214 13.14 -3.66 -14.81
CA LEU A 214 12.88 -4.75 -13.89
C LEU A 214 13.02 -4.24 -12.46
N THR A 215 12.08 -4.60 -11.57
CA THR A 215 12.16 -4.28 -10.13
C THR A 215 12.16 -5.55 -9.30
N GLY A 216 12.67 -5.46 -8.08
CA GLY A 216 12.69 -6.58 -7.15
C GLY A 216 13.89 -6.56 -6.22
N SER A 217 14.15 -7.71 -5.61
CA SER A 217 15.27 -7.93 -4.68
C SER A 217 15.75 -9.38 -4.75
N VAL A 218 17.02 -9.61 -4.38
CA VAL A 218 17.54 -10.96 -4.22
C VAL A 218 17.10 -11.50 -2.85
N GLU A 219 16.29 -12.54 -2.84
CA GLU A 219 15.80 -13.22 -1.66
C GLU A 219 16.15 -14.72 -1.73
N GLN A 220 16.90 -15.22 -0.76
CA GLN A 220 17.30 -16.62 -0.69
C GLN A 220 17.95 -17.18 -1.99
N GLY A 221 18.67 -16.31 -2.72
CA GLY A 221 19.37 -16.69 -3.97
C GLY A 221 18.49 -16.65 -5.23
N LEU A 222 17.23 -16.24 -5.12
CA LEU A 222 16.32 -15.96 -6.22
C LEU A 222 16.03 -14.45 -6.29
N TRP A 223 15.61 -13.96 -7.43
CA TRP A 223 15.10 -12.61 -7.57
C TRP A 223 13.58 -12.61 -7.44
N SER A 224 13.09 -11.99 -6.39
CA SER A 224 11.67 -11.80 -6.16
C SER A 224 11.23 -10.49 -6.81
N ALA A 225 10.41 -10.59 -7.85
CA ALA A 225 9.93 -9.47 -8.64
C ALA A 225 8.41 -9.32 -8.50
N PRO A 226 7.87 -8.10 -8.42
CA PRO A 226 6.43 -7.87 -8.55
C PRO A 226 5.89 -8.47 -9.87
N ASN A 227 4.72 -9.11 -9.84
CA ASN A 227 4.10 -9.60 -11.07
C ASN A 227 3.63 -8.45 -11.99
N SER A 228 3.27 -8.77 -13.24
CA SER A 228 2.87 -7.77 -14.24
C SER A 228 1.55 -7.05 -13.93
N ARG A 229 0.72 -7.57 -13.02
CA ARG A 229 -0.54 -6.97 -12.55
C ARG A 229 -0.40 -6.21 -11.24
N SER A 230 0.81 -6.10 -10.69
CA SER A 230 1.05 -5.35 -9.46
C SER A 230 0.95 -3.85 -9.68
N PHE A 231 0.66 -3.12 -8.60
CA PHE A 231 0.67 -1.65 -8.62
C PHE A 231 2.05 -1.07 -9.03
N VAL A 232 3.14 -1.78 -8.73
CA VAL A 232 4.50 -1.38 -9.12
C VAL A 232 4.67 -1.44 -10.64
N ALA A 233 4.24 -2.55 -11.26
CA ALA A 233 4.28 -2.70 -12.70
C ALA A 233 3.38 -1.67 -13.39
N GLN A 234 2.21 -1.36 -12.80
CA GLN A 234 1.32 -0.32 -13.32
C GLN A 234 1.94 1.07 -13.19
N LEU A 235 2.58 1.39 -12.05
CA LEU A 235 3.27 2.66 -11.84
C LEU A 235 4.37 2.89 -12.89
N LEU A 236 5.17 1.85 -13.19
CA LEU A 236 6.20 1.91 -14.23
C LEU A 236 5.60 2.19 -15.62
N ARG A 237 4.51 1.49 -15.97
CA ARG A 237 3.80 1.73 -17.24
C ARG A 237 3.25 3.16 -17.32
N ASP A 238 2.66 3.64 -16.23
CA ASP A 238 2.10 4.99 -16.15
C ASP A 238 3.19 6.07 -16.19
N ALA A 239 4.41 5.73 -15.74
CA ALA A 239 5.59 6.57 -15.89
C ALA A 239 6.14 6.59 -17.32
N GLY A 240 5.64 5.75 -18.22
CA GLY A 240 6.11 5.63 -19.61
C GLY A 240 7.17 4.54 -19.82
N ALA A 241 7.48 3.74 -18.82
CA ALA A 241 8.40 2.61 -18.94
C ALA A 241 7.66 1.31 -19.37
N ARG A 242 8.42 0.35 -19.86
CA ARG A 242 7.96 -1.02 -20.08
C ARG A 242 8.44 -1.88 -18.91
N TYR A 243 7.53 -2.61 -18.30
CA TYR A 243 7.93 -3.56 -17.25
C TYR A 243 8.46 -4.84 -17.88
N ALA A 244 9.64 -5.31 -17.45
CA ALA A 244 10.32 -6.43 -18.09
C ALA A 244 9.53 -7.75 -18.09
N LEU A 245 8.67 -7.97 -17.06
CA LEU A 245 7.84 -9.17 -16.91
C LEU A 245 6.41 -8.97 -17.41
N SER A 246 6.19 -8.25 -18.48
CA SER A 246 4.86 -7.88 -18.99
C SER A 246 3.97 -9.07 -19.38
N GLY A 247 4.54 -10.25 -19.63
CA GLY A 247 3.80 -11.49 -19.96
C GLY A 247 3.41 -12.35 -18.74
N GLU A 248 3.96 -12.10 -17.58
CA GLU A 248 3.71 -12.91 -16.39
C GLU A 248 2.45 -12.43 -15.65
N MET A 249 1.45 -13.30 -15.56
CA MET A 249 0.14 -12.98 -14.97
C MET A 249 -0.16 -13.79 -13.70
N ARG A 250 0.87 -14.23 -12.98
CA ARG A 250 0.72 -14.97 -11.73
C ARG A 250 0.29 -14.05 -10.60
N GLN A 251 -0.37 -14.60 -9.60
CA GLN A 251 -0.66 -13.91 -8.36
C GLN A 251 0.61 -13.87 -7.49
N GLY A 252 0.84 -12.77 -6.77
CA GLY A 252 2.01 -12.58 -5.93
C GLY A 252 3.28 -12.22 -6.73
N ASN A 253 4.45 -12.33 -6.10
CA ASN A 253 5.72 -12.09 -6.74
C ASN A 253 6.11 -13.25 -7.67
N VAL A 254 6.94 -12.95 -8.65
CA VAL A 254 7.55 -13.90 -9.58
C VAL A 254 8.98 -14.17 -9.12
N GLU A 255 9.29 -15.43 -8.86
CA GLU A 255 10.65 -15.84 -8.51
C GLU A 255 11.43 -16.18 -9.78
N LEU A 256 12.54 -15.48 -9.99
CA LEU A 256 13.45 -15.69 -11.13
C LEU A 256 14.79 -16.23 -10.65
N SER A 257 15.33 -17.22 -11.35
CA SER A 257 16.71 -17.64 -11.09
C SER A 257 17.70 -16.57 -11.54
N LEU A 258 18.90 -16.56 -10.96
CA LEU A 258 19.96 -15.64 -11.36
C LEU A 258 20.41 -15.86 -12.81
N GLU A 259 20.31 -17.10 -13.32
CA GLU A 259 20.58 -17.41 -14.73
C GLU A 259 19.54 -16.78 -15.65
N ALA A 260 18.26 -16.79 -15.27
CA ALA A 260 17.19 -16.11 -16.01
C ALA A 260 17.44 -14.62 -16.09
N LEU A 261 17.80 -13.98 -14.96
CA LEU A 261 18.17 -12.57 -14.91
C LEU A 261 19.40 -12.25 -15.79
N TYR A 262 20.42 -13.08 -15.69
CA TYR A 262 21.62 -12.92 -16.52
C TYR A 262 21.28 -12.98 -18.02
N ALA A 263 20.39 -13.88 -18.41
CA ALA A 263 19.90 -13.97 -19.80
C ALA A 263 19.15 -12.71 -20.24
N MET A 264 18.36 -12.11 -19.35
CA MET A 264 17.56 -10.91 -19.63
C MET A 264 18.35 -9.59 -19.59
N ARG A 265 19.56 -9.56 -19.04
CA ARG A 265 20.32 -8.33 -18.75
C ARG A 265 20.54 -7.41 -19.95
N GLY A 266 20.53 -7.98 -21.18
CA GLY A 266 20.67 -7.23 -22.42
C GLY A 266 19.36 -6.60 -22.92
N GLU A 267 18.23 -7.02 -22.36
CA GLU A 267 16.88 -6.55 -22.71
C GLU A 267 16.31 -5.58 -21.65
N VAL A 268 16.98 -5.50 -20.49
CA VAL A 268 16.62 -4.62 -19.38
C VAL A 268 17.51 -3.38 -19.41
N ASP A 269 16.90 -2.20 -19.45
CA ASP A 269 17.61 -0.93 -19.46
C ASP A 269 17.95 -0.46 -18.05
N ALA A 270 17.12 -0.75 -17.04
CA ALA A 270 17.35 -0.33 -15.66
C ALA A 270 16.78 -1.31 -14.63
N LEU A 271 17.45 -1.42 -13.48
CA LEU A 271 16.90 -2.05 -12.28
C LEU A 271 16.33 -1.00 -11.34
N GLY A 272 15.15 -1.29 -10.79
CA GLY A 272 14.52 -0.51 -9.72
C GLY A 272 14.52 -1.29 -8.40
N LEU A 273 15.01 -0.68 -7.32
CA LEU A 273 15.18 -1.33 -6.03
C LEU A 273 14.43 -0.59 -4.92
N VAL A 274 14.11 -1.31 -3.85
CA VAL A 274 13.78 -0.71 -2.55
C VAL A 274 14.90 -1.10 -1.59
N LEU A 275 15.58 -0.09 -1.04
CA LEU A 275 16.72 -0.25 -0.15
C LEU A 275 16.39 0.25 1.26
N TYR A 276 17.13 -0.25 2.24
CA TYR A 276 17.02 0.11 3.66
C TYR A 276 18.41 0.56 4.17
N GLU A 277 18.95 1.64 3.59
CA GLU A 277 20.28 2.12 3.92
C GLU A 277 20.19 3.38 4.80
N PRO A 278 20.59 3.29 6.09
CA PRO A 278 20.52 4.42 7.01
C PRO A 278 21.55 5.51 6.69
N ASP A 279 22.69 5.13 6.10
CA ASP A 279 23.71 6.10 5.67
C ASP A 279 23.57 6.36 4.16
N THR A 280 23.05 7.53 3.83
CA THR A 280 22.85 7.92 2.42
C THR A 280 24.14 8.03 1.61
N ALA A 281 25.32 8.16 2.26
CA ALA A 281 26.60 8.10 1.58
C ALA A 281 26.90 6.71 0.98
N ASN A 282 26.24 5.66 1.50
CA ASN A 282 26.35 4.30 0.99
C ASN A 282 25.36 3.99 -0.17
N LEU A 283 24.49 4.94 -0.55
CA LEU A 283 23.58 4.76 -1.68
C LEU A 283 24.30 4.94 -3.02
N THR A 284 25.27 4.06 -3.27
CA THR A 284 26.04 4.01 -4.50
C THR A 284 25.92 2.65 -5.17
N LEU A 285 26.09 2.62 -6.48
CA LEU A 285 26.10 1.39 -7.26
C LEU A 285 27.21 0.44 -6.78
N ALA A 286 28.40 0.98 -6.46
CA ALA A 286 29.51 0.20 -5.94
C ALA A 286 29.13 -0.53 -4.63
N ARG A 287 28.52 0.17 -3.67
CA ARG A 287 28.09 -0.42 -2.42
C ARG A 287 26.98 -1.45 -2.59
N TRP A 288 26.03 -1.20 -3.49
CA TRP A 288 25.00 -2.20 -3.81
C TRP A 288 25.62 -3.46 -4.41
N ILE A 289 26.57 -3.34 -5.33
CA ILE A 289 27.30 -4.49 -5.91
C ILE A 289 28.06 -5.25 -4.82
N GLU A 290 28.77 -4.56 -3.93
CA GLU A 290 29.52 -5.18 -2.83
C GLU A 290 28.62 -5.90 -1.82
N SER A 291 27.38 -5.47 -1.64
CA SER A 291 26.46 -6.05 -0.64
C SER A 291 26.03 -7.50 -0.95
N ASN A 292 26.12 -7.92 -2.21
CA ASN A 292 25.80 -9.27 -2.62
C ASN A 292 26.63 -9.66 -3.86
N PRO A 293 27.36 -10.80 -3.84
CA PRO A 293 28.22 -11.20 -4.95
C PRO A 293 27.49 -11.46 -6.26
N HIS A 294 26.16 -11.65 -6.23
CA HIS A 294 25.35 -11.84 -7.44
C HIS A 294 24.96 -10.53 -8.10
N HIS A 295 25.00 -9.38 -7.42
CA HIS A 295 24.53 -8.10 -7.97
C HIS A 295 25.29 -7.70 -9.22
N ALA A 296 26.61 -7.90 -9.26
CA ALA A 296 27.43 -7.63 -10.46
C ALA A 296 27.00 -8.46 -11.68
N GLN A 297 26.50 -9.69 -11.46
CA GLN A 297 26.10 -10.60 -12.54
C GLN A 297 24.77 -10.24 -13.17
N ILE A 298 23.84 -9.66 -12.37
CA ILE A 298 22.50 -9.29 -12.81
C ILE A 298 22.38 -7.82 -13.24
N LEU A 299 23.47 -7.05 -13.12
CA LEU A 299 23.49 -5.67 -13.55
C LEU A 299 23.13 -5.55 -15.04
N PRO A 300 22.19 -4.69 -15.44
CA PRO A 300 21.90 -4.42 -16.85
C PRO A 300 23.15 -4.00 -17.60
N SER A 301 23.19 -4.25 -18.91
CA SER A 301 24.31 -3.84 -19.76
C SER A 301 24.54 -2.32 -19.77
N SER A 302 23.50 -1.54 -19.50
CA SER A 302 23.55 -0.08 -19.29
C SER A 302 24.26 0.34 -18.00
N GLY A 303 24.34 -0.55 -17.00
CA GLY A 303 24.80 -0.26 -15.65
C GLY A 303 23.83 0.60 -14.83
N GLN A 304 22.59 0.79 -15.29
CA GLN A 304 21.66 1.71 -14.64
C GLN A 304 20.84 1.04 -13.53
N VAL A 305 20.91 1.59 -12.33
CA VAL A 305 20.15 1.16 -11.17
C VAL A 305 19.60 2.39 -10.46
N PHE A 306 18.29 2.44 -10.24
CA PHE A 306 17.67 3.43 -9.37
C PHE A 306 17.08 2.78 -8.13
N ALA A 307 16.93 3.53 -7.07
CA ALA A 307 16.40 3.01 -5.83
C ALA A 307 15.50 4.00 -5.11
N ALA A 308 14.51 3.45 -4.39
CA ALA A 308 13.85 4.11 -3.29
C ALA A 308 14.53 3.65 -1.99
N ASN A 309 14.96 4.61 -1.15
CA ASN A 309 15.49 4.25 0.17
C ASN A 309 14.41 4.43 1.24
N ALA A 310 13.83 3.32 1.69
CA ALA A 310 12.74 3.30 2.65
C ALA A 310 13.11 3.83 4.05
N VAL A 311 14.41 4.06 4.33
CA VAL A 311 14.85 4.72 5.57
C VAL A 311 14.73 6.23 5.46
N THR A 312 15.01 6.81 4.30
CA THR A 312 15.09 8.26 4.09
C THR A 312 13.89 8.86 3.37
N CYS A 313 13.14 8.05 2.64
CA CYS A 313 11.83 8.43 2.13
C CYS A 313 10.74 7.55 2.76
N ASP A 314 9.58 8.10 2.95
CA ASP A 314 8.45 7.39 3.57
C ASP A 314 7.74 6.48 2.54
N TYR A 315 8.50 5.54 1.94
CA TYR A 315 8.06 4.69 0.82
C TYR A 315 6.82 3.85 1.15
N PHE A 316 6.76 3.31 2.37
CA PHE A 316 5.62 2.56 2.89
C PHE A 316 4.64 3.42 3.70
N GLY A 317 4.79 4.73 3.67
CA GLY A 317 3.94 5.69 4.33
C GLY A 317 3.35 6.69 3.34
N TRP A 318 3.78 7.95 3.41
CA TRP A 318 3.23 9.07 2.65
C TRP A 318 3.03 8.79 1.14
N TRP A 319 3.96 8.06 0.52
CA TRP A 319 3.93 7.74 -0.91
C TRP A 319 2.78 6.82 -1.30
N VAL A 320 2.23 6.02 -0.36
CA VAL A 320 1.06 5.17 -0.61
C VAL A 320 -0.20 6.01 -0.84
N ALA A 321 -0.37 7.06 -0.06
CA ALA A 321 -1.51 7.97 -0.17
C ALA A 321 -1.34 9.02 -1.28
N HIS A 322 -0.13 9.18 -1.84
CA HIS A 322 0.20 10.21 -2.83
C HIS A 322 0.84 9.60 -4.09
N PRO A 323 0.17 8.67 -4.78
CA PRO A 323 0.69 8.03 -5.99
C PRO A 323 0.96 9.04 -7.12
N ASP A 324 0.27 10.17 -7.13
CA ASP A 324 0.50 11.28 -8.07
C ASP A 324 1.91 11.88 -7.94
N ALA A 325 2.39 12.06 -6.72
CA ALA A 325 3.74 12.52 -6.46
C ALA A 325 4.78 11.42 -6.76
N MET A 326 4.46 10.16 -6.42
CA MET A 326 5.31 9.01 -6.74
C MET A 326 5.53 8.88 -8.25
N LEU A 327 4.48 9.02 -9.04
CA LEU A 327 4.54 8.98 -10.50
C LEU A 327 5.41 10.10 -11.07
N ARG A 328 5.24 11.35 -10.59
CA ARG A 328 6.07 12.48 -11.03
C ARG A 328 7.54 12.28 -10.69
N ASN A 329 7.85 11.81 -9.48
CA ASN A 329 9.23 11.54 -9.08
C ASN A 329 9.86 10.43 -9.92
N LEU A 330 9.12 9.34 -10.16
CA LEU A 330 9.62 8.23 -10.99
C LEU A 330 9.90 8.70 -12.45
N ARG A 331 9.02 9.49 -13.04
CA ARG A 331 9.22 10.06 -14.37
C ARG A 331 10.42 10.99 -14.43
N HIS A 332 10.59 11.83 -13.41
CA HIS A 332 11.78 12.68 -13.33
C HIS A 332 13.06 11.86 -13.29
N VAL A 333 13.09 10.78 -12.50
CA VAL A 333 14.25 9.89 -12.42
C VAL A 333 14.50 9.19 -13.74
N LEU A 334 13.48 8.57 -14.35
CA LEU A 334 13.67 7.77 -15.57
C LEU A 334 13.99 8.62 -16.81
N TYR A 335 13.42 9.83 -16.91
CA TYR A 335 13.44 10.61 -18.16
C TYR A 335 13.87 12.07 -18.00
N GLY A 336 14.17 12.53 -16.78
CA GLY A 336 14.47 13.93 -16.50
C GLY A 336 13.29 14.87 -16.71
N GLU A 337 12.06 14.35 -16.75
CA GLU A 337 10.85 15.12 -17.02
C GLU A 337 10.23 15.71 -15.76
N GLY A 338 9.70 16.94 -15.89
CA GLY A 338 9.14 17.66 -14.76
C GLY A 338 10.19 18.15 -13.76
N ASP A 339 9.74 18.68 -12.66
CA ASP A 339 10.59 19.23 -11.59
C ASP A 339 10.90 18.18 -10.50
N GLY A 340 10.35 16.96 -10.62
CA GLY A 340 10.45 15.94 -9.58
C GLY A 340 9.82 16.36 -8.26
N ALA A 341 9.03 17.43 -8.29
CA ALA A 341 8.46 18.04 -7.07
C ALA A 341 7.55 17.08 -6.34
N THR A 342 7.86 16.89 -5.08
CA THR A 342 7.17 15.99 -4.15
C THR A 342 6.54 16.76 -3.00
N GLY A 343 6.32 18.07 -3.17
CA GLY A 343 5.93 18.98 -2.10
C GLY A 343 7.04 19.11 -1.05
N ASP A 344 6.68 19.00 0.22
CA ASP A 344 7.64 19.06 1.33
C ASP A 344 8.39 17.74 1.58
N GLN A 345 8.14 16.69 0.79
CA GLN A 345 8.77 15.39 0.93
C GLN A 345 10.06 15.30 0.14
N SER A 346 11.05 14.60 0.67
CA SER A 346 12.26 14.26 -0.08
C SER A 346 11.94 13.31 -1.24
N PRO A 347 12.54 13.50 -2.44
CA PRO A 347 12.39 12.56 -3.55
C PRO A 347 12.75 11.14 -3.12
N CYS A 348 11.88 10.19 -3.45
CA CYS A 348 12.05 8.80 -3.03
C CYS A 348 12.97 8.03 -3.97
N PHE A 349 12.67 8.07 -5.26
CA PHE A 349 13.49 7.42 -6.28
C PHE A 349 14.67 8.29 -6.68
N LYS A 350 15.84 7.67 -6.81
CA LYS A 350 17.08 8.30 -7.29
C LYS A 350 17.92 7.26 -8.02
N TRP A 351 18.67 7.69 -9.06
CA TRP A 351 19.75 6.87 -9.62
C TRP A 351 20.81 6.66 -8.54
N LEU A 352 21.32 5.42 -8.43
CA LEU A 352 22.49 5.16 -7.62
C LEU A 352 23.71 5.82 -8.29
N ALA A 353 24.47 6.57 -7.51
CA ALA A 353 25.74 7.14 -7.98
C ALA A 353 26.74 6.02 -8.29
N PRO A 354 27.66 6.19 -9.25
CA PRO A 354 28.70 5.22 -9.57
C PRO A 354 29.53 4.75 -8.40
#